data_a2482a3f5fdff40845cd6a2e906976d6
#
_entry.id   a2482a3f5fdff40845cd6a2e906976d6
#
_cell.length_a   1.000
_cell.length_b   1.000
_cell.length_c   1.000
_cell.angle_alpha   90.00
_cell.angle_beta   90.00
_cell.angle_gamma   90.00
#
_symmetry.space_group_name_H-M   'P 1'
#
loop_
_entity.id
_entity.type
_entity.pdbx_description
1 polymer ?
#
loop_
_entity_poly.entity_id
_entity_poly.type
_entity_poly.pdbx_seq_one_letter_code
_entity_poly.pdbx_strand_id
1 'polypeptide(L)'
;GTRSERACDILVGADGIHSALRQQFYPDEGAPRWNGMMMWRGTTLARPFLDGRTMVQAGHRRAKFVVYPIEPVRPDGLQRINWICDRRLREDGFGGGLTAPSREDWSKPGSLDDLLPTFGSWRFAWLDVPGLIRAAEQILEWPMVDRDPLPRWRHGHTTLLGDAAHPMYPIGSNGATQAILDAAALADAVPGQGFADRAPA
;
A
#
# COMPACT_ATOMS: atom_id res chain seq x y z
N GLY A 1 -3.92 26.02 10.15
CA GLY A 1 -2.75 26.09 9.27
C GLY A 1 -2.69 27.44 8.55
N THR A 2 -1.52 27.99 8.34
CA THR A 2 -1.31 29.22 7.56
C THR A 2 -1.49 28.92 6.07
N ARG A 3 -2.32 29.69 5.38
CA ARG A 3 -2.41 29.66 3.92
C ARG A 3 -1.19 30.35 3.33
N SER A 4 -0.54 29.71 2.36
CA SER A 4 0.50 30.34 1.54
C SER A 4 0.18 30.09 0.06
N GLU A 5 0.46 31.08 -0.80
CA GLU A 5 0.32 30.96 -2.25
C GLU A 5 1.71 30.83 -2.88
N ARG A 6 1.82 29.95 -3.86
CA ARG A 6 3.05 29.77 -4.66
C ARG A 6 2.67 29.71 -6.13
N ALA A 7 3.34 30.51 -6.95
CA ALA A 7 3.26 30.38 -8.40
C ALA A 7 4.16 29.24 -8.87
N CYS A 8 3.67 28.42 -9.83
CA CYS A 8 4.43 27.36 -10.46
C CYS A 8 3.97 27.18 -11.91
N ASP A 9 4.86 26.70 -12.76
CA ASP A 9 4.55 26.42 -14.16
C ASP A 9 3.80 25.09 -14.32
N ILE A 10 4.11 24.12 -13.45
CA ILE A 10 3.48 22.78 -13.43
C ILE A 10 3.18 22.41 -12.00
N LEU A 11 2.00 21.85 -11.76
CA LEU A 11 1.59 21.26 -10.48
C LEU A 11 1.43 19.75 -10.64
N VAL A 12 2.10 18.98 -9.80
CA VAL A 12 1.99 17.51 -9.77
C VAL A 12 1.31 17.07 -8.49
N GLY A 13 0.14 16.43 -8.62
CA GLY A 13 -0.57 15.79 -7.52
C GLY A 13 -0.06 14.37 -7.30
N ALA A 14 0.77 14.19 -6.26
CA ALA A 14 1.29 12.90 -5.81
C ALA A 14 0.88 12.65 -4.35
N ASP A 15 -0.34 13.06 -3.98
CA ASP A 15 -0.87 13.14 -2.63
C ASP A 15 -1.75 11.93 -2.25
N GLY A 16 -1.56 10.81 -2.98
CA GLY A 16 -2.10 9.49 -2.63
C GLY A 16 -3.58 9.29 -2.98
N ILE A 17 -4.15 8.18 -2.52
CA ILE A 17 -5.53 7.75 -2.83
C ILE A 17 -6.60 8.77 -2.41
N HIS A 18 -6.31 9.62 -1.43
CA HIS A 18 -7.18 10.70 -0.96
C HIS A 18 -6.80 12.07 -1.54
N SER A 19 -6.19 12.09 -2.71
CA SER A 19 -5.70 13.29 -3.39
C SER A 19 -6.72 14.44 -3.38
N ALA A 20 -6.28 15.57 -2.85
CA ALA A 20 -7.07 16.80 -2.88
C ALA A 20 -7.21 17.36 -4.30
N LEU A 21 -6.17 17.20 -5.13
CA LEU A 21 -6.24 17.59 -6.54
C LEU A 21 -7.19 16.70 -7.34
N ARG A 22 -7.16 15.38 -7.13
CA ARG A 22 -8.11 14.45 -7.74
C ARG A 22 -9.54 14.85 -7.39
N GLN A 23 -9.81 15.16 -6.14
CA GLN A 23 -11.13 15.60 -5.68
C GLN A 23 -11.59 16.90 -6.34
N GLN A 24 -10.68 17.85 -6.61
CA GLN A 24 -11.01 19.08 -7.35
C GLN A 24 -11.40 18.80 -8.80
N PHE A 25 -10.72 17.86 -9.48
CA PHE A 25 -11.00 17.52 -10.86
C PHE A 25 -12.20 16.60 -11.04
N TYR A 26 -12.49 15.76 -10.03
CA TYR A 26 -13.52 14.74 -10.03
C TYR A 26 -14.32 14.77 -8.71
N PRO A 27 -15.05 15.88 -8.45
CA PRO A 27 -15.77 16.08 -7.18
C PRO A 27 -16.84 15.03 -6.90
N ASP A 28 -17.42 14.44 -7.96
CA ASP A 28 -18.50 13.45 -7.87
C ASP A 28 -18.03 12.00 -7.85
N GLU A 29 -16.71 11.76 -7.79
CA GLU A 29 -16.16 10.39 -7.82
C GLU A 29 -16.56 9.54 -6.61
N GLY A 30 -16.78 10.16 -5.47
CA GLY A 30 -17.12 9.47 -4.23
C GLY A 30 -15.90 8.89 -3.48
N ALA A 31 -16.19 7.98 -2.54
CA ALA A 31 -15.19 7.32 -1.72
C ALA A 31 -14.47 6.19 -2.47
N PRO A 32 -13.25 5.80 -2.04
CA PRO A 32 -12.61 4.60 -2.54
C PRO A 32 -13.49 3.36 -2.40
N ARG A 33 -13.36 2.43 -3.33
CA ARG A 33 -14.19 1.21 -3.43
C ARG A 33 -13.50 0.06 -2.73
N TRP A 34 -14.22 -0.61 -1.82
CA TRP A 34 -13.74 -1.76 -1.10
C TRP A 34 -14.08 -3.06 -1.82
N ASN A 35 -13.12 -3.99 -1.90
CA ASN A 35 -13.33 -5.29 -2.52
C ASN A 35 -13.76 -6.40 -1.55
N GLY A 36 -14.11 -6.07 -0.32
CA GLY A 36 -14.50 -7.04 0.71
C GLY A 36 -13.32 -7.70 1.44
N MET A 37 -12.08 -7.25 1.18
CA MET A 37 -10.89 -7.76 1.86
C MET A 37 -10.38 -6.78 2.90
N MET A 38 -9.97 -7.31 4.05
CA MET A 38 -9.15 -6.61 5.03
C MET A 38 -7.70 -7.08 4.94
N MET A 39 -6.80 -6.17 5.22
CA MET A 39 -5.38 -6.42 5.29
C MET A 39 -4.85 -6.07 6.68
N TRP A 40 -4.01 -6.93 7.21
CA TRP A 40 -3.21 -6.68 8.42
C TRP A 40 -1.74 -6.81 8.07
N ARG A 41 -0.95 -5.94 8.62
CA ARG A 41 0.50 -5.96 8.44
C ARG A 41 1.19 -5.81 9.78
N GLY A 42 2.26 -6.58 9.95
CA GLY A 42 3.15 -6.44 11.10
C GLY A 42 4.60 -6.70 10.74
N THR A 43 5.46 -6.36 11.68
CA THR A 43 6.87 -6.74 11.65
C THR A 43 7.22 -7.47 12.93
N THR A 44 8.05 -8.50 12.80
CA THR A 44 8.47 -9.36 13.91
C THR A 44 9.97 -9.59 13.83
N LEU A 45 10.64 -9.44 14.95
CA LEU A 45 12.03 -9.85 15.08
C LEU A 45 12.06 -11.35 15.45
N ALA A 46 12.51 -12.19 14.51
CA ALA A 46 12.49 -13.65 14.66
C ALA A 46 13.71 -14.28 13.99
N ARG A 47 13.90 -15.60 14.19
CA ARG A 47 14.89 -16.35 13.43
C ARG A 47 14.53 -16.34 11.94
N PRO A 48 15.53 -16.26 11.04
CA PRO A 48 15.29 -16.37 9.60
C PRO A 48 14.54 -17.67 9.29
N PHE A 49 13.60 -17.59 8.35
CA PHE A 49 12.98 -18.76 7.72
C PHE A 49 13.64 -19.04 6.37
N LEU A 50 13.65 -20.31 5.94
CA LEU A 50 14.31 -20.75 4.72
C LEU A 50 15.79 -20.24 4.68
N ASP A 51 16.12 -19.50 3.64
CA ASP A 51 17.45 -18.93 3.42
C ASP A 51 17.63 -17.49 3.97
N GLY A 52 16.62 -16.94 4.64
CA GLY A 52 16.61 -15.56 5.16
C GLY A 52 16.57 -14.47 4.07
N ARG A 53 16.25 -14.82 2.82
CA ARG A 53 16.18 -13.90 1.66
C ARG A 53 14.92 -14.09 0.82
N THR A 54 14.22 -15.19 1.02
CA THR A 54 13.06 -15.58 0.23
C THR A 54 11.80 -14.85 0.71
N MET A 55 10.99 -14.37 -0.24
CA MET A 55 9.61 -13.96 -0.03
C MET A 55 8.68 -15.14 -0.33
N VAL A 56 7.70 -15.37 0.54
CA VAL A 56 6.71 -16.43 0.35
C VAL A 56 5.30 -15.87 0.41
N GLN A 57 4.43 -16.41 -0.43
CA GLN A 57 2.99 -16.26 -0.34
C GLN A 57 2.36 -17.63 -0.11
N ALA A 58 1.53 -17.75 0.92
CA ALA A 58 0.78 -18.95 1.24
C ALA A 58 -0.72 -18.63 1.33
N GLY A 59 -1.56 -19.57 0.93
CA GLY A 59 -3.02 -19.43 1.03
C GLY A 59 -3.74 -19.37 -0.30
N HIS A 60 -4.89 -18.71 -0.28
CA HIS A 60 -5.82 -18.66 -1.42
C HIS A 60 -6.64 -17.35 -1.40
N ARG A 61 -7.60 -17.22 -2.34
CA ARG A 61 -8.39 -16.00 -2.53
C ARG A 61 -9.16 -15.48 -1.31
N ARG A 62 -9.42 -16.31 -0.28
CA ARG A 62 -10.16 -15.91 0.93
C ARG A 62 -9.26 -15.57 2.10
N ALA A 63 -8.07 -16.16 2.15
CA ALA A 63 -7.07 -15.88 3.16
C ALA A 63 -5.67 -16.11 2.59
N LYS A 64 -4.79 -15.16 2.76
CA LYS A 64 -3.42 -15.20 2.26
C LYS A 64 -2.47 -14.65 3.31
N PHE A 65 -1.32 -15.26 3.42
CA PHE A 65 -0.20 -14.80 4.24
C PHE A 65 1.00 -14.56 3.32
N VAL A 66 1.53 -13.35 3.38
CA VAL A 66 2.75 -12.96 2.67
C VAL A 66 3.81 -12.67 3.70
N VAL A 67 5.03 -13.16 3.51
CA VAL A 67 6.12 -13.00 4.46
C VAL A 67 7.45 -12.84 3.73
N TYR A 68 8.25 -11.88 4.19
CA TYR A 68 9.59 -11.63 3.65
C TYR A 68 10.47 -10.87 4.64
N PRO A 69 11.79 -11.09 4.62
CA PRO A 69 12.71 -10.32 5.43
C PRO A 69 12.85 -8.88 4.88
N ILE A 70 13.02 -7.92 5.77
CA ILE A 70 13.21 -6.50 5.43
C ILE A 70 14.54 -5.93 5.90
N GLU A 71 15.35 -6.75 6.56
CA GLU A 71 16.74 -6.41 6.91
C GLU A 71 17.64 -7.66 6.80
N PRO A 72 18.95 -7.52 6.72
CA PRO A 72 19.87 -8.65 6.84
C PRO A 72 19.75 -9.35 8.19
N VAL A 73 20.23 -10.60 8.26
CA VAL A 73 20.36 -11.31 9.54
C VAL A 73 21.33 -10.55 10.45
N ARG A 74 20.91 -10.29 11.67
CA ARG A 74 21.65 -9.53 12.68
C ARG A 74 22.73 -10.41 13.34
N PRO A 75 23.71 -9.81 14.04
CA PRO A 75 24.73 -10.57 14.77
C PRO A 75 24.17 -11.51 15.84
N ASP A 76 22.98 -11.21 16.40
CA ASP A 76 22.27 -12.06 17.36
C ASP A 76 21.52 -13.24 16.72
N GLY A 77 21.63 -13.38 15.40
CA GLY A 77 20.96 -14.43 14.62
C GLY A 77 19.48 -14.18 14.36
N LEU A 78 18.96 -13.01 14.72
CA LEU A 78 17.59 -12.60 14.44
C LEU A 78 17.52 -11.77 13.17
N GLN A 79 16.31 -11.65 12.62
CA GLN A 79 16.02 -10.89 11.41
C GLN A 79 14.65 -10.24 11.53
N ARG A 80 14.52 -9.00 11.08
CA ARG A 80 13.22 -8.35 11.01
C ARG A 80 12.46 -8.86 9.79
N ILE A 81 11.32 -9.45 10.07
CA ILE A 81 10.46 -10.10 9.09
C ILE A 81 9.18 -9.27 9.00
N ASN A 82 8.85 -8.82 7.80
CA ASN A 82 7.55 -8.24 7.48
C ASN A 82 6.57 -9.34 7.09
N TRP A 83 5.35 -9.25 7.58
CA TRP A 83 4.28 -10.13 7.17
C TRP A 83 2.98 -9.37 6.90
N ILE A 84 2.16 -9.92 6.03
CA ILE A 84 0.86 -9.39 5.63
C ILE A 84 -0.15 -10.53 5.68
N CYS A 85 -1.28 -10.29 6.34
CA CYS A 85 -2.45 -11.16 6.35
C CYS A 85 -3.55 -10.51 5.53
N ASP A 86 -4.03 -11.16 4.49
CA ASP A 86 -5.24 -10.75 3.77
C ASP A 86 -6.38 -11.70 4.13
N ARG A 87 -7.55 -11.16 4.48
CA ARG A 87 -8.74 -11.96 4.74
C ARG A 87 -9.97 -11.35 4.07
N ARG A 88 -10.72 -12.17 3.36
CA ARG A 88 -12.00 -11.79 2.78
C ARG A 88 -13.08 -11.80 3.85
N LEU A 89 -13.73 -10.67 4.07
CA LEU A 89 -14.87 -10.51 4.97
C LEU A 89 -16.21 -10.56 4.23
N ARG A 90 -16.24 -10.15 2.95
CA ARG A 90 -17.44 -10.07 2.13
C ARG A 90 -17.19 -10.72 0.77
N GLU A 91 -18.00 -11.70 0.40
CA GLU A 91 -17.92 -12.38 -0.91
C GLU A 91 -18.52 -11.53 -2.04
N ASP A 92 -19.52 -10.69 -1.73
CA ASP A 92 -20.17 -9.77 -2.66
C ASP A 92 -19.33 -8.55 -3.07
N GLY A 93 -18.16 -8.36 -2.44
CA GLY A 93 -17.19 -7.32 -2.79
C GLY A 93 -16.30 -7.64 -3.98
N PHE A 94 -16.51 -8.74 -4.69
CA PHE A 94 -15.72 -9.10 -5.84
C PHE A 94 -15.95 -8.11 -6.99
N GLY A 95 -14.90 -7.37 -7.38
CA GLY A 95 -15.01 -6.30 -8.39
C GLY A 95 -15.14 -4.89 -7.82
N GLY A 96 -15.13 -4.75 -6.50
CA GLY A 96 -15.26 -3.47 -5.83
C GLY A 96 -16.72 -2.98 -5.73
N GLY A 97 -16.93 -1.84 -5.12
CA GLY A 97 -18.24 -1.21 -5.02
C GLY A 97 -18.89 -1.30 -3.66
N LEU A 98 -18.30 -1.99 -2.70
CA LEU A 98 -18.73 -1.93 -1.32
C LEU A 98 -18.17 -0.67 -0.64
N THR A 99 -18.89 -0.18 0.35
CA THR A 99 -18.36 0.82 1.29
C THR A 99 -17.44 0.10 2.27
N ALA A 100 -16.23 0.62 2.45
CA ALA A 100 -15.30 0.10 3.43
C ALA A 100 -15.87 0.22 4.86
N PRO A 101 -15.58 -0.73 5.77
CA PRO A 101 -16.07 -0.69 7.14
C PRO A 101 -15.52 0.50 7.95
N SER A 102 -14.41 1.05 7.51
CA SER A 102 -13.80 2.28 8.04
C SER A 102 -13.07 3.00 6.91
N ARG A 103 -12.84 4.31 7.09
CA ARG A 103 -11.89 5.03 6.25
C ARG A 103 -10.51 4.39 6.43
N GLU A 104 -9.73 4.36 5.37
CA GLU A 104 -8.35 3.89 5.42
C GLU A 104 -7.54 4.79 6.34
N ASP A 105 -7.17 4.25 7.48
CA ASP A 105 -6.27 4.84 8.45
C ASP A 105 -5.04 3.94 8.55
N TRP A 106 -3.92 4.42 8.00
CA TRP A 106 -2.67 3.67 7.93
C TRP A 106 -2.04 3.42 9.30
N SER A 107 -2.57 4.04 10.34
CA SER A 107 -2.14 3.89 11.74
C SER A 107 -3.11 3.07 12.60
N LYS A 108 -4.23 2.59 12.04
CA LYS A 108 -5.23 1.84 12.79
C LYS A 108 -4.66 0.55 13.34
N PRO A 109 -4.68 0.33 14.67
CA PRO A 109 -4.22 -0.91 15.27
C PRO A 109 -5.09 -2.09 14.86
N GLY A 110 -4.45 -3.21 14.49
CA GLY A 110 -5.11 -4.50 14.29
C GLY A 110 -5.09 -5.33 15.56
N SER A 111 -6.00 -6.31 15.65
CA SER A 111 -6.16 -7.21 16.80
C SER A 111 -5.72 -8.64 16.49
N LEU A 112 -5.12 -9.31 17.48
CA LEU A 112 -4.87 -10.75 17.43
C LEU A 112 -6.17 -11.56 17.31
N ASP A 113 -7.26 -11.09 17.90
CA ASP A 113 -8.56 -11.73 17.84
C ASP A 113 -9.16 -11.76 16.44
N ASP A 114 -8.78 -10.81 15.59
CA ASP A 114 -9.17 -10.80 14.17
C ASP A 114 -8.36 -11.79 13.32
N LEU A 115 -7.11 -12.03 13.69
CA LEU A 115 -6.15 -12.79 12.90
C LEU A 115 -6.11 -14.28 13.27
N LEU A 116 -6.05 -14.59 14.57
CA LEU A 116 -5.81 -15.94 15.04
C LEU A 116 -6.91 -16.95 14.70
N PRO A 117 -8.20 -16.59 14.61
CA PRO A 117 -9.22 -17.54 14.13
C PRO A 117 -8.93 -18.09 12.73
N THR A 118 -8.30 -17.29 11.86
CA THR A 118 -7.96 -17.71 10.49
C THR A 118 -6.57 -18.30 10.41
N PHE A 119 -5.57 -17.61 10.98
CA PHE A 119 -4.14 -17.91 10.77
C PHE A 119 -3.52 -18.71 11.93
N GLY A 120 -4.23 -18.91 13.01
CA GLY A 120 -3.70 -19.56 14.22
C GLY A 120 -3.31 -21.04 14.06
N SER A 121 -3.80 -21.71 13.01
CA SER A 121 -3.44 -23.10 12.67
C SER A 121 -2.42 -23.20 11.54
N TRP A 122 -2.01 -22.07 10.93
CA TRP A 122 -1.10 -22.08 9.79
C TRP A 122 0.35 -22.30 10.24
N ARG A 123 0.77 -23.56 10.21
CA ARG A 123 2.13 -23.97 10.54
C ARG A 123 2.72 -24.78 9.39
N PHE A 124 3.89 -24.37 8.97
CA PHE A 124 4.68 -25.05 7.97
C PHE A 124 5.97 -25.56 8.65
N ALA A 125 6.62 -26.58 8.13
CA ALA A 125 7.87 -27.08 8.71
C ALA A 125 8.97 -26.00 8.81
N TRP A 126 8.86 -24.98 7.98
CA TRP A 126 9.82 -23.87 7.84
C TRP A 126 9.29 -22.52 8.33
N LEU A 127 8.01 -22.42 8.79
CA LEU A 127 7.42 -21.15 9.24
C LEU A 127 6.28 -21.38 10.24
N ASP A 128 6.39 -20.76 11.40
CA ASP A 128 5.31 -20.67 12.39
C ASP A 128 4.58 -19.32 12.23
N VAL A 129 3.53 -19.32 11.41
CA VAL A 129 2.75 -18.10 11.14
C VAL A 129 2.15 -17.51 12.41
N PRO A 130 1.43 -18.27 13.28
CA PRO A 130 0.89 -17.70 14.51
C PRO A 130 1.97 -17.22 15.48
N GLY A 131 3.15 -17.82 15.49
CA GLY A 131 4.28 -17.36 16.27
C GLY A 131 4.74 -15.97 15.83
N LEU A 132 4.88 -15.75 14.52
CA LEU A 132 5.20 -14.42 13.97
C LEU A 132 4.14 -13.38 14.30
N ILE A 133 2.86 -13.71 14.16
CA ILE A 133 1.75 -12.79 14.42
C ILE A 133 1.74 -12.38 15.89
N ARG A 134 1.89 -13.32 16.82
CA ARG A 134 1.86 -13.05 18.27
C ARG A 134 3.08 -12.25 18.77
N ALA A 135 4.22 -12.40 18.12
CA ALA A 135 5.46 -11.72 18.46
C ALA A 135 5.64 -10.38 17.74
N ALA A 136 4.63 -9.92 17.01
CA ALA A 136 4.69 -8.64 16.32
C ALA A 136 4.76 -7.47 17.30
N GLU A 137 5.64 -6.52 17.02
CA GLU A 137 5.78 -5.29 17.81
C GLU A 137 4.55 -4.39 17.66
N GLN A 138 3.97 -4.39 16.46
CA GLN A 138 2.76 -3.65 16.11
C GLN A 138 2.05 -4.38 14.98
N ILE A 139 0.73 -4.39 15.04
CA ILE A 139 -0.14 -4.84 13.96
C ILE A 139 -0.98 -3.65 13.51
N LEU A 140 -0.99 -3.38 12.22
CA LEU A 140 -1.82 -2.36 11.59
C LEU A 140 -2.87 -3.03 10.71
N GLU A 141 -4.05 -2.43 10.60
CA GLU A 141 -5.13 -2.95 9.76
C GLU A 141 -5.74 -1.87 8.88
N TRP A 142 -6.17 -2.24 7.70
CA TRP A 142 -6.96 -1.38 6.81
C TRP A 142 -7.74 -2.18 5.76
N PRO A 143 -8.85 -1.62 5.25
CA PRO A 143 -9.57 -2.21 4.13
C PRO A 143 -8.75 -2.13 2.84
N MET A 144 -8.85 -3.14 2.01
CA MET A 144 -8.21 -3.14 0.69
C MET A 144 -9.12 -2.39 -0.29
N VAL A 145 -8.72 -1.19 -0.65
CA VAL A 145 -9.50 -0.27 -1.49
C VAL A 145 -8.73 0.15 -2.74
N ASP A 146 -9.48 0.55 -3.75
CA ASP A 146 -9.00 1.22 -4.97
C ASP A 146 -9.98 2.30 -5.42
N ARG A 147 -9.74 2.87 -6.60
CA ARG A 147 -10.63 3.81 -7.28
C ARG A 147 -10.75 3.42 -8.74
N ASP A 148 -11.86 3.81 -9.37
CA ASP A 148 -12.03 3.62 -10.80
C ASP A 148 -10.95 4.39 -11.60
N PRO A 149 -10.56 3.85 -12.76
CA PRO A 149 -9.64 4.54 -13.65
C PRO A 149 -10.21 5.90 -14.09
N LEU A 150 -9.38 6.94 -14.03
CA LEU A 150 -9.74 8.26 -14.48
C LEU A 150 -9.70 8.35 -16.02
N PRO A 151 -10.60 9.11 -16.64
CA PRO A 151 -10.55 9.32 -18.09
C PRO A 151 -9.32 10.10 -18.55
N ARG A 152 -8.73 10.88 -17.67
CA ARG A 152 -7.45 11.61 -17.88
C ARG A 152 -6.82 12.00 -16.56
N TRP A 153 -5.50 12.12 -16.54
CA TRP A 153 -4.74 12.54 -15.38
C TRP A 153 -4.28 14.00 -15.46
N ARG A 154 -4.27 14.58 -16.65
CA ARG A 154 -3.79 15.95 -16.91
C ARG A 154 -4.95 16.92 -17.09
N HIS A 155 -4.87 18.07 -16.43
CA HIS A 155 -5.78 19.20 -16.53
C HIS A 155 -4.96 20.50 -16.66
N GLY A 156 -4.80 20.99 -17.92
CA GLY A 156 -3.94 22.16 -18.17
C GLY A 156 -2.49 21.91 -17.77
N HIS A 157 -2.00 22.70 -16.83
CA HIS A 157 -0.64 22.60 -16.26
C HIS A 157 -0.56 21.73 -14.99
N THR A 158 -1.63 21.04 -14.68
CA THR A 158 -1.68 20.13 -13.52
C THR A 158 -1.78 18.69 -13.98
N THR A 159 -1.05 17.78 -13.35
CA THR A 159 -1.15 16.33 -13.58
C THR A 159 -1.21 15.57 -12.26
N LEU A 160 -1.85 14.40 -12.27
CA LEU A 160 -1.82 13.44 -11.18
C LEU A 160 -0.74 12.38 -11.44
N LEU A 161 -0.23 11.76 -10.36
CA LEU A 161 0.83 10.76 -10.42
C LEU A 161 0.63 9.73 -9.30
N GLY A 162 1.01 8.47 -9.55
CA GLY A 162 0.92 7.37 -8.58
C GLY A 162 -0.50 7.15 -8.06
N ASP A 163 -0.66 6.89 -6.76
CA ASP A 163 -1.98 6.62 -6.17
C ASP A 163 -2.98 7.77 -6.27
N ALA A 164 -2.53 9.00 -6.52
CA ALA A 164 -3.44 10.10 -6.85
C ALA A 164 -4.11 9.91 -8.22
N ALA A 165 -3.40 9.32 -9.17
CA ALA A 165 -3.90 9.04 -10.53
C ALA A 165 -4.59 7.67 -10.61
N HIS A 166 -3.94 6.62 -10.11
CA HIS A 166 -4.33 5.22 -10.33
C HIS A 166 -4.05 4.33 -9.11
N PRO A 167 -4.70 4.58 -7.96
CA PRO A 167 -4.55 3.70 -6.81
C PRO A 167 -4.99 2.29 -7.19
N MET A 168 -4.29 1.30 -6.68
CA MET A 168 -4.55 -0.10 -7.01
C MET A 168 -4.51 -0.97 -5.75
N TYR A 169 -5.18 -2.12 -5.80
CA TYR A 169 -5.01 -3.12 -4.76
C TYR A 169 -3.55 -3.57 -4.68
N PRO A 170 -2.98 -3.74 -3.47
CA PRO A 170 -1.57 -4.12 -3.30
C PRO A 170 -1.26 -5.57 -3.72
N ILE A 171 -2.14 -6.20 -4.47
CA ILE A 171 -1.99 -7.54 -5.03
C ILE A 171 -0.91 -7.49 -6.12
N GLY A 172 0.24 -8.09 -5.87
CA GLY A 172 1.38 -8.07 -6.80
C GLY A 172 2.41 -6.98 -6.54
N SER A 173 2.21 -6.14 -5.52
CA SER A 173 3.22 -5.17 -5.01
C SER A 173 3.73 -4.16 -6.06
N ASN A 174 2.88 -3.72 -6.99
CA ASN A 174 3.27 -2.88 -8.13
C ASN A 174 3.05 -1.37 -7.94
N GLY A 175 2.31 -0.93 -6.90
CA GLY A 175 1.93 0.49 -6.76
C GLY A 175 3.13 1.45 -6.78
N ALA A 176 4.15 1.17 -5.95
CA ALA A 176 5.35 1.99 -5.91
C ALA A 176 6.14 1.97 -7.24
N THR A 177 6.23 0.81 -7.89
CA THR A 177 6.88 0.67 -9.20
C THR A 177 6.18 1.53 -10.25
N GLN A 178 4.85 1.50 -10.32
CA GLN A 178 4.09 2.33 -11.25
C GLN A 178 4.29 3.82 -10.99
N ALA A 179 4.27 4.25 -9.72
CA ALA A 179 4.53 5.64 -9.37
C ALA A 179 5.95 6.12 -9.79
N ILE A 180 6.96 5.24 -9.71
CA ILE A 180 8.31 5.53 -10.19
C ILE A 180 8.34 5.66 -11.73
N LEU A 181 7.64 4.77 -12.43
CA LEU A 181 7.52 4.82 -13.88
C LEU A 181 6.79 6.08 -14.36
N ASP A 182 5.72 6.48 -13.66
CA ASP A 182 5.04 7.75 -13.92
C ASP A 182 5.98 8.96 -13.76
N ALA A 183 6.77 8.96 -12.69
CA ALA A 183 7.72 10.05 -12.44
C ALA A 183 8.79 10.12 -13.54
N ALA A 184 9.31 8.98 -14.00
CA ALA A 184 10.25 8.90 -15.10
C ALA A 184 9.62 9.42 -16.41
N ALA A 185 8.41 8.94 -16.74
CA ALA A 185 7.69 9.38 -17.93
C ALA A 185 7.39 10.89 -17.91
N LEU A 186 7.04 11.43 -16.74
CA LEU A 186 6.82 12.86 -16.58
C LEU A 186 8.11 13.65 -16.78
N ALA A 187 9.24 13.19 -16.24
CA ALA A 187 10.53 13.82 -16.40
C ALA A 187 10.96 13.86 -17.88
N ASP A 188 10.73 12.79 -18.62
CA ASP A 188 11.01 12.70 -20.05
C ASP A 188 10.08 13.59 -20.89
N ALA A 189 8.83 13.78 -20.45
CA ALA A 189 7.84 14.57 -21.16
C ALA A 189 7.95 16.10 -20.94
N VAL A 190 8.68 16.55 -19.91
CA VAL A 190 8.90 17.97 -19.63
C VAL A 190 10.08 18.46 -20.46
N PRO A 191 9.87 19.24 -21.52
CA PRO A 191 10.95 19.67 -22.38
C PRO A 191 11.89 20.67 -21.69
N GLY A 192 13.19 20.40 -21.77
CA GLY A 192 14.28 21.34 -21.65
C GLY A 192 14.79 21.66 -20.24
N GLN A 193 16.11 21.71 -20.17
CA GLN A 193 16.99 22.07 -19.06
C GLN A 193 16.75 21.29 -17.78
N GLY A 194 17.62 20.33 -17.54
CA GLY A 194 17.58 19.43 -16.42
C GLY A 194 17.27 20.14 -15.11
N PHE A 195 16.50 19.48 -14.29
CA PHE A 195 16.20 19.89 -12.90
C PHE A 195 17.46 20.26 -12.08
N ALA A 196 18.65 19.88 -12.56
CA ALA A 196 19.93 20.21 -11.97
C ALA A 196 20.32 21.70 -12.04
N ASP A 197 19.80 22.46 -13.00
CA ASP A 197 20.19 23.85 -13.21
C ASP A 197 19.32 24.89 -12.48
N ARG A 198 18.31 24.46 -11.71
CA ARG A 198 17.45 25.31 -10.90
C ARG A 198 17.64 25.12 -9.40
N ALA A 199 18.87 24.86 -8.94
CA ALA A 199 19.16 24.97 -7.52
C ALA A 199 18.97 26.44 -7.10
N PRO A 200 18.20 26.76 -6.04
CA PRO A 200 18.09 28.14 -5.56
C PRO A 200 19.46 28.58 -5.06
N ALA A 201 19.84 29.80 -5.45
CA ALA A 201 20.96 30.53 -4.90
C ALA A 201 20.73 30.88 -3.43
#